data_647cd2b79010733802a0ac5a68ab3e21
#
_entry.id   647cd2b79010733802a0ac5a68ab3e21
#
_cell.length_a   1.000
_cell.length_b   1.000
_cell.length_c   1.000
_cell.angle_alpha   90.00
_cell.angle_beta   90.00
_cell.angle_gamma   90.00
#
_symmetry.space_group_name_H-M   'P 1'
#
loop_
_entity.id
_entity.type
_entity.pdbx_description
1 polymer ?
#
loop_
_entity_poly.entity_id
_entity_poly.type
_entity_poly.pdbx_seq_one_letter_code
_entity_poly.pdbx_strand_id
1 'polypeptide(L)'
;MDNVNWLLDSDPAIRWQAMRDLTDASPAAVAAERARVPREGIGAEILVRQGSDGSWHRAGAPVWLPTLYTLLLLRATGVDHAEPTVDSAVARLEAGFRWDEEFGQKPFFEGEVEPCINGGTLALGAYFGRPTPSLARRLVAEQLNDGGWNCEAPKSARSSFHTTICALEGLLEYERVVGSAPEIATARRRGEEYLLERGLFRRRSTGEVANPAFLEPFGESVGEPSRWNTLRALRVLRWYE
;
A
#
# COMPACT_ATOMS: atom_id res chain seq x y z
N MET A 1 -15.96 20.15 -20.88
CA MET A 1 -16.33 19.61 -19.57
C MET A 1 -15.14 19.88 -18.66
N ASP A 2 -15.33 20.53 -17.55
CA ASP A 2 -14.28 20.76 -16.58
C ASP A 2 -13.83 19.41 -15.99
N ASN A 3 -12.52 19.18 -15.90
CA ASN A 3 -11.96 17.92 -15.39
C ASN A 3 -12.45 17.58 -13.97
N VAL A 4 -12.72 18.59 -13.14
CA VAL A 4 -13.25 18.39 -11.79
C VAL A 4 -14.68 17.84 -11.85
N ASN A 5 -15.54 18.40 -12.70
CA ASN A 5 -16.90 17.91 -12.87
C ASN A 5 -16.93 16.46 -13.36
N TRP A 6 -16.03 16.08 -14.27
CA TRP A 6 -15.90 14.69 -14.71
C TRP A 6 -15.53 13.75 -13.55
N LEU A 7 -14.63 14.15 -12.65
CA LEU A 7 -14.29 13.38 -11.45
C LEU A 7 -15.47 13.29 -10.46
N LEU A 8 -16.25 14.38 -10.33
CA LEU A 8 -17.43 14.39 -9.46
C LEU A 8 -18.61 13.57 -9.99
N ASP A 9 -18.66 13.28 -11.29
CA ASP A 9 -19.64 12.38 -11.91
C ASP A 9 -19.19 10.89 -11.88
N SER A 10 -18.03 10.60 -11.31
CA SER A 10 -17.44 9.26 -11.29
C SER A 10 -17.96 8.40 -10.12
N ASP A 11 -17.32 7.24 -9.96
CA ASP A 11 -17.52 6.31 -8.85
C ASP A 11 -17.35 6.98 -7.47
N PRO A 12 -18.10 6.59 -6.44
CA PRO A 12 -17.94 7.12 -5.07
C PRO A 12 -16.48 7.11 -4.57
N ALA A 13 -15.69 6.09 -4.94
CA ALA A 13 -14.28 5.99 -4.58
C ALA A 13 -13.41 7.11 -5.16
N ILE A 14 -13.79 7.67 -6.31
CA ILE A 14 -13.12 8.82 -6.93
C ILE A 14 -13.73 10.12 -6.43
N ARG A 15 -15.05 10.19 -6.38
CA ARG A 15 -15.83 11.39 -6.08
C ARG A 15 -15.47 11.97 -4.71
N TRP A 16 -15.44 11.17 -3.65
CA TRP A 16 -15.11 11.68 -2.32
C TRP A 16 -13.69 12.27 -2.25
N GLN A 17 -12.74 11.69 -2.99
CA GLN A 17 -11.37 12.20 -3.07
C GLN A 17 -11.32 13.54 -3.85
N ALA A 18 -12.03 13.62 -4.98
CA ALA A 18 -12.16 14.86 -5.73
C ALA A 18 -12.84 15.96 -4.90
N MET A 19 -13.89 15.64 -4.15
CA MET A 19 -14.53 16.58 -3.23
C MET A 19 -13.57 17.11 -2.17
N ARG A 20 -12.76 16.23 -1.57
CA ARG A 20 -11.78 16.59 -0.54
C ARG A 20 -10.64 17.46 -1.05
N ASP A 21 -10.12 17.14 -2.24
CA ASP A 21 -8.83 17.67 -2.71
C ASP A 21 -8.99 18.81 -3.73
N LEU A 22 -10.14 18.91 -4.41
CA LEU A 22 -10.33 19.78 -5.57
C LEU A 22 -11.55 20.70 -5.46
N THR A 23 -12.29 20.67 -4.33
CA THR A 23 -13.46 21.52 -4.12
C THR A 23 -13.48 22.08 -2.69
N ASP A 24 -14.41 23.03 -2.45
CA ASP A 24 -14.67 23.59 -1.12
C ASP A 24 -15.75 22.79 -0.36
N ALA A 25 -15.89 21.49 -0.66
CA ALA A 25 -16.87 20.61 0.01
C ALA A 25 -16.59 20.53 1.52
N SER A 26 -17.63 20.62 2.33
CA SER A 26 -17.48 20.50 3.78
C SER A 26 -16.97 19.09 4.18
N PRO A 27 -16.22 18.98 5.29
CA PRO A 27 -15.77 17.66 5.80
C PRO A 27 -16.92 16.66 5.98
N ALA A 28 -18.10 17.14 6.36
CA ALA A 28 -19.30 16.32 6.52
C ALA A 28 -19.80 15.75 5.17
N ALA A 29 -19.79 16.58 4.11
CA ALA A 29 -20.16 16.13 2.76
C ALA A 29 -19.16 15.10 2.22
N VAL A 30 -17.86 15.34 2.41
CA VAL A 30 -16.80 14.40 2.04
C VAL A 30 -16.95 13.07 2.77
N ALA A 31 -17.20 13.10 4.08
CA ALA A 31 -17.41 11.90 4.88
C ALA A 31 -18.66 11.12 4.45
N ALA A 32 -19.75 11.82 4.15
CA ALA A 32 -20.99 11.20 3.66
C ALA A 32 -20.78 10.49 2.32
N GLU A 33 -20.05 11.12 1.38
CA GLU A 33 -19.74 10.49 0.10
C GLU A 33 -18.79 9.30 0.26
N ARG A 34 -17.76 9.41 1.11
CA ARG A 34 -16.85 8.31 1.44
C ARG A 34 -17.59 7.09 2.01
N ALA A 35 -18.60 7.31 2.84
CA ALA A 35 -19.41 6.25 3.45
C ALA A 35 -20.21 5.43 2.42
N ARG A 36 -20.36 5.89 1.17
CA ARG A 36 -20.99 5.15 0.08
C ARG A 36 -20.08 4.10 -0.53
N VAL A 37 -18.75 4.28 -0.47
CA VAL A 37 -17.77 3.42 -1.15
C VAL A 37 -17.97 1.92 -0.88
N PRO A 38 -18.21 1.43 0.35
CA PRO A 38 -18.41 0.00 0.59
C PRO A 38 -19.77 -0.54 0.12
N ARG A 39 -20.70 0.35 -0.29
CA ARG A 39 -22.08 0.00 -0.65
C ARG A 39 -22.40 0.22 -2.13
N GLU A 40 -21.59 0.99 -2.82
CA GLU A 40 -21.81 1.40 -4.22
C GLU A 40 -20.50 1.35 -5.02
N GLY A 41 -20.62 1.16 -6.32
CA GLY A 41 -19.50 1.19 -7.25
C GLY A 41 -18.45 0.10 -7.01
N ILE A 42 -17.20 0.42 -7.34
CA ILE A 42 -16.10 -0.53 -7.32
C ILE A 42 -15.80 -1.10 -5.92
N GLY A 43 -16.00 -0.31 -4.87
CA GLY A 43 -15.77 -0.76 -3.49
C GLY A 43 -16.74 -1.89 -3.10
N ALA A 44 -18.03 -1.72 -3.38
CA ALA A 44 -19.06 -2.75 -3.15
C ALA A 44 -18.81 -3.99 -4.01
N GLU A 45 -18.47 -3.82 -5.29
CA GLU A 45 -18.17 -4.94 -6.19
C GLU A 45 -16.99 -5.79 -5.71
N ILE A 46 -15.95 -5.16 -5.18
CA ILE A 46 -14.81 -5.85 -4.62
C ILE A 46 -15.21 -6.67 -3.39
N LEU A 47 -15.98 -6.08 -2.47
CA LEU A 47 -16.39 -6.75 -1.24
C LEU A 47 -17.30 -7.97 -1.51
N VAL A 48 -18.21 -7.88 -2.46
CA VAL A 48 -19.08 -9.00 -2.86
C VAL A 48 -18.32 -10.18 -3.46
N ARG A 49 -17.15 -9.94 -4.07
CA ARG A 49 -16.32 -10.98 -4.68
C ARG A 49 -15.40 -11.72 -3.72
N GLN A 50 -15.43 -11.39 -2.42
CA GLN A 50 -14.64 -12.09 -1.40
C GLN A 50 -15.11 -13.54 -1.25
N GLY A 51 -14.17 -14.49 -1.24
CA GLY A 51 -14.44 -15.90 -1.00
C GLY A 51 -14.86 -16.18 0.45
N SER A 52 -15.40 -17.39 0.68
CA SER A 52 -15.80 -17.84 2.02
C SER A 52 -14.62 -17.99 2.99
N ASP A 53 -13.42 -18.20 2.46
CA ASP A 53 -12.14 -18.24 3.17
C ASP A 53 -11.57 -16.83 3.47
N GLY A 54 -12.29 -15.77 3.09
CA GLY A 54 -11.88 -14.39 3.29
C GLY A 54 -10.88 -13.86 2.26
N SER A 55 -10.46 -14.66 1.28
CA SER A 55 -9.52 -14.26 0.25
C SER A 55 -10.22 -13.83 -1.05
N TRP A 56 -9.44 -13.28 -1.98
CA TRP A 56 -9.86 -13.05 -3.36
C TRP A 56 -9.06 -13.95 -4.29
N HIS A 57 -9.73 -14.54 -5.28
CA HIS A 57 -9.16 -15.54 -6.17
C HIS A 57 -9.07 -15.03 -7.61
N ARG A 58 -8.01 -15.42 -8.31
CA ARG A 58 -7.84 -15.26 -9.76
C ARG A 58 -7.27 -16.56 -10.33
N ALA A 59 -7.87 -17.05 -11.39
CA ALA A 59 -7.40 -18.28 -12.06
C ALA A 59 -5.92 -18.17 -12.44
N GLY A 60 -5.14 -19.19 -12.11
CA GLY A 60 -3.72 -19.28 -12.43
C GLY A 60 -2.78 -18.41 -11.56
N ALA A 61 -3.30 -17.78 -10.51
CA ALA A 61 -2.47 -17.02 -9.57
C ALA A 61 -2.50 -17.65 -8.16
N PRO A 62 -1.39 -17.59 -7.40
CA PRO A 62 -1.42 -17.97 -5.99
C PRO A 62 -2.38 -17.06 -5.23
N VAL A 63 -3.09 -17.60 -4.23
CA VAL A 63 -4.20 -16.91 -3.53
C VAL A 63 -3.77 -15.60 -2.88
N TRP A 64 -2.56 -15.52 -2.37
CA TRP A 64 -2.05 -14.32 -1.71
C TRP A 64 -1.97 -13.11 -2.66
N LEU A 65 -1.65 -13.33 -3.93
CA LEU A 65 -1.41 -12.26 -4.90
C LEU A 65 -2.68 -11.42 -5.17
N PRO A 66 -3.81 -11.99 -5.64
CA PRO A 66 -5.03 -11.23 -5.80
C PRO A 66 -5.56 -10.69 -4.47
N THR A 67 -5.38 -11.40 -3.36
CA THR A 67 -5.82 -10.95 -2.04
C THR A 67 -5.10 -9.69 -1.60
N LEU A 68 -3.75 -9.68 -1.66
CA LEU A 68 -2.95 -8.50 -1.31
C LEU A 68 -3.32 -7.28 -2.14
N TYR A 69 -3.38 -7.46 -3.47
CA TYR A 69 -3.68 -6.34 -4.37
C TYR A 69 -5.12 -5.84 -4.28
N THR A 70 -6.06 -6.71 -4.00
CA THR A 70 -7.45 -6.31 -3.76
C THR A 70 -7.59 -5.48 -2.49
N LEU A 71 -6.90 -5.86 -1.42
CA LEU A 71 -6.87 -5.05 -0.19
C LEU A 71 -6.17 -3.70 -0.40
N LEU A 72 -5.08 -3.67 -1.16
CA LEU A 72 -4.43 -2.40 -1.54
C LEU A 72 -5.37 -1.50 -2.36
N LEU A 73 -6.17 -2.09 -3.24
CA LEU A 73 -7.18 -1.37 -4.01
C LEU A 73 -8.30 -0.86 -3.09
N LEU A 74 -8.84 -1.67 -2.19
CA LEU A 74 -9.82 -1.25 -1.19
C LEU A 74 -9.31 -0.08 -0.34
N ARG A 75 -8.05 -0.15 0.11
CA ARG A 75 -7.40 0.98 0.81
C ARG A 75 -7.34 2.22 -0.08
N ALA A 76 -6.99 2.08 -1.36
CA ALA A 76 -6.91 3.19 -2.31
C ALA A 76 -8.28 3.82 -2.61
N THR A 77 -9.36 3.03 -2.59
CA THR A 77 -10.73 3.55 -2.70
C THR A 77 -11.17 4.32 -1.46
N GLY A 78 -10.45 4.15 -0.35
CA GLY A 78 -10.70 4.88 0.89
C GLY A 78 -11.84 4.32 1.73
N VAL A 79 -12.18 3.04 1.61
CA VAL A 79 -13.18 2.41 2.48
C VAL A 79 -12.84 2.65 3.96
N ASP A 80 -13.84 2.91 4.78
CA ASP A 80 -13.64 3.03 6.21
C ASP A 80 -13.54 1.63 6.84
N HIS A 81 -12.46 1.37 7.56
CA HIS A 81 -12.26 0.08 8.23
C HIS A 81 -13.27 -0.17 9.37
N ALA A 82 -13.85 0.89 9.94
CA ALA A 82 -14.88 0.80 10.98
C ALA A 82 -16.27 0.47 10.41
N GLU A 83 -16.43 0.48 9.09
CA GLU A 83 -17.69 0.09 8.46
C GLU A 83 -17.90 -1.42 8.62
N PRO A 84 -19.07 -1.88 9.13
CA PRO A 84 -19.28 -3.29 9.51
C PRO A 84 -19.02 -4.31 8.38
N THR A 85 -19.34 -3.96 7.13
CA THR A 85 -19.10 -4.82 5.97
C THR A 85 -17.60 -5.01 5.73
N VAL A 86 -16.83 -3.94 5.86
CA VAL A 86 -15.36 -3.95 5.70
C VAL A 86 -14.69 -4.69 6.84
N ASP A 87 -15.06 -4.39 8.08
CA ASP A 87 -14.50 -5.09 9.26
C ASP A 87 -14.80 -6.60 9.20
N SER A 88 -16.02 -6.99 8.81
CA SER A 88 -16.38 -8.38 8.62
C SER A 88 -15.55 -9.06 7.51
N ALA A 89 -15.25 -8.34 6.43
CA ALA A 89 -14.40 -8.85 5.35
C ALA A 89 -12.96 -9.10 5.83
N VAL A 90 -12.42 -8.16 6.62
CA VAL A 90 -11.08 -8.28 7.22
C VAL A 90 -11.04 -9.41 8.25
N ALA A 91 -12.05 -9.55 9.10
CA ALA A 91 -12.14 -10.64 10.07
C ALA A 91 -12.18 -12.02 9.40
N ARG A 92 -12.90 -12.17 8.27
CA ARG A 92 -12.90 -13.43 7.50
C ARG A 92 -11.52 -13.75 6.94
N LEU A 93 -10.79 -12.72 6.44
CA LEU A 93 -9.42 -12.89 5.96
C LEU A 93 -8.49 -13.39 7.09
N GLU A 94 -8.54 -12.78 8.26
CA GLU A 94 -7.73 -13.19 9.42
C GLU A 94 -8.01 -14.65 9.84
N ALA A 95 -9.27 -15.05 9.81
CA ALA A 95 -9.67 -16.40 10.19
C ALA A 95 -9.26 -17.45 9.15
N GLY A 96 -9.44 -17.17 7.87
CA GLY A 96 -9.35 -18.16 6.79
C GLY A 96 -8.05 -18.18 6.03
N PHE A 97 -7.43 -17.03 5.81
CA PHE A 97 -6.21 -16.94 5.00
C PHE A 97 -4.97 -17.43 5.75
N ARG A 98 -4.12 -18.17 5.03
CA ARG A 98 -2.75 -18.53 5.46
C ARG A 98 -1.79 -18.33 4.30
N TRP A 99 -0.61 -17.78 4.59
CA TRP A 99 0.49 -17.76 3.63
C TRP A 99 0.90 -19.20 3.26
N ASP A 100 1.48 -19.38 2.08
CA ASP A 100 1.90 -20.69 1.58
C ASP A 100 2.88 -21.39 2.56
N GLU A 101 3.01 -22.71 2.46
CA GLU A 101 3.85 -23.55 3.35
C GLU A 101 5.30 -23.05 3.43
N GLU A 102 5.87 -22.63 2.29
CA GLU A 102 7.23 -22.08 2.21
C GLU A 102 7.40 -20.79 3.02
N PHE A 103 6.29 -20.07 3.33
CA PHE A 103 6.26 -18.85 4.15
C PHE A 103 5.75 -19.11 5.59
N GLY A 104 5.59 -20.38 5.98
CA GLY A 104 5.29 -20.81 7.34
C GLY A 104 3.82 -20.75 7.73
N GLN A 105 2.89 -20.73 6.80
CA GLN A 105 1.43 -20.79 7.02
C GLN A 105 0.89 -19.78 8.05
N LYS A 106 1.53 -18.61 8.12
CA LYS A 106 1.13 -17.54 9.05
C LYS A 106 -0.18 -16.87 8.63
N PRO A 107 -0.93 -16.28 9.57
CA PRO A 107 -2.03 -15.38 9.25
C PRO A 107 -1.59 -14.23 8.35
N PHE A 108 -2.50 -13.69 7.53
CA PHE A 108 -2.19 -12.67 6.53
C PHE A 108 -1.37 -11.49 7.09
N PHE A 109 -1.80 -10.89 8.19
CA PHE A 109 -1.15 -9.69 8.74
C PHE A 109 0.17 -9.96 9.47
N GLU A 110 0.58 -11.21 9.65
CA GLU A 110 1.91 -11.55 10.16
C GLU A 110 2.99 -11.51 9.07
N GLY A 111 2.59 -11.37 7.82
CA GLY A 111 3.49 -11.26 6.68
C GLY A 111 4.16 -12.57 6.27
N GLU A 112 4.97 -12.47 5.23
CA GLU A 112 5.75 -13.56 4.67
C GLU A 112 7.25 -13.24 4.70
N VAL A 113 8.06 -13.64 3.72
CA VAL A 113 9.53 -13.46 3.77
C VAL A 113 10.04 -12.20 3.08
N GLU A 114 9.35 -11.70 2.05
CA GLU A 114 9.82 -10.58 1.23
C GLU A 114 9.49 -9.21 1.83
N PRO A 115 10.48 -8.31 2.02
CA PRO A 115 10.23 -6.98 2.58
C PRO A 115 9.23 -6.12 1.79
N CYS A 116 9.12 -6.31 0.47
CA CYS A 116 8.17 -5.55 -0.34
C CYS A 116 6.71 -5.98 -0.06
N ILE A 117 6.46 -7.26 0.09
CA ILE A 117 5.15 -7.81 0.47
C ILE A 117 4.83 -7.45 1.91
N ASN A 118 5.80 -7.59 2.80
CA ASN A 118 5.67 -7.22 4.21
C ASN A 118 5.37 -5.73 4.42
N GLY A 119 5.93 -4.85 3.60
CA GLY A 119 5.58 -3.42 3.60
C GLY A 119 4.11 -3.20 3.25
N GLY A 120 3.63 -3.83 2.19
CA GLY A 120 2.21 -3.79 1.81
C GLY A 120 1.29 -4.37 2.89
N THR A 121 1.65 -5.53 3.44
CA THR A 121 0.91 -6.19 4.51
C THR A 121 0.86 -5.34 5.79
N LEU A 122 1.96 -4.69 6.17
CA LEU A 122 2.01 -3.79 7.32
C LEU A 122 1.11 -2.56 7.12
N ALA A 123 1.15 -1.95 5.92
CA ALA A 123 0.28 -0.84 5.58
C ALA A 123 -1.20 -1.21 5.65
N LEU A 124 -1.55 -2.39 5.13
CA LEU A 124 -2.92 -2.90 5.19
C LEU A 124 -3.35 -3.21 6.61
N GLY A 125 -2.49 -3.87 7.40
CA GLY A 125 -2.77 -4.15 8.81
C GLY A 125 -3.05 -2.88 9.59
N ALA A 126 -2.21 -1.86 9.46
CA ALA A 126 -2.42 -0.57 10.08
C ALA A 126 -3.73 0.09 9.61
N TYR A 127 -3.97 0.17 8.30
CA TYR A 127 -5.15 0.79 7.73
C TYR A 127 -6.46 0.12 8.15
N PHE A 128 -6.50 -1.21 8.19
CA PHE A 128 -7.69 -1.99 8.55
C PHE A 128 -7.82 -2.28 10.05
N GLY A 129 -7.08 -1.59 10.91
CA GLY A 129 -7.19 -1.72 12.36
C GLY A 129 -6.55 -3.00 12.92
N ARG A 130 -5.62 -3.59 12.20
CA ARG A 130 -4.84 -4.80 12.57
C ARG A 130 -3.34 -4.52 12.56
N PRO A 131 -2.84 -3.52 13.30
CA PRO A 131 -1.42 -3.18 13.31
C PRO A 131 -0.58 -4.34 13.88
N THR A 132 0.53 -4.67 13.20
CA THR A 132 1.41 -5.79 13.58
C THR A 132 2.80 -5.29 13.98
N PRO A 133 3.05 -5.05 15.30
CA PRO A 133 4.35 -4.53 15.77
C PRO A 133 5.55 -5.43 15.45
N SER A 134 5.35 -6.74 15.42
CA SER A 134 6.41 -7.70 15.06
C SER A 134 6.86 -7.52 13.61
N LEU A 135 5.92 -7.28 12.70
CA LEU A 135 6.21 -7.05 11.28
C LEU A 135 6.93 -5.71 11.07
N ALA A 136 6.53 -4.67 11.78
CA ALA A 136 7.22 -3.37 11.75
C ALA A 136 8.68 -3.51 12.21
N ARG A 137 8.93 -4.16 13.36
CA ARG A 137 10.30 -4.43 13.85
C ARG A 137 11.13 -5.27 12.88
N ARG A 138 10.50 -6.25 12.23
CA ARG A 138 11.15 -7.07 11.23
C ARG A 138 11.62 -6.23 10.04
N LEU A 139 10.78 -5.37 9.49
CA LEU A 139 11.19 -4.45 8.41
C LEU A 139 12.35 -3.55 8.82
N VAL A 140 12.34 -3.03 10.06
CA VAL A 140 13.47 -2.25 10.57
C VAL A 140 14.77 -3.08 10.60
N ALA A 141 14.71 -4.33 11.06
CA ALA A 141 15.87 -5.22 11.13
C ALA A 141 16.40 -5.66 9.75
N GLU A 142 15.54 -5.71 8.73
CA GLU A 142 15.89 -6.08 7.35
C GLU A 142 16.43 -4.91 6.50
N GLN A 143 16.51 -3.71 7.08
CA GLN A 143 17.05 -2.53 6.36
C GLN A 143 18.52 -2.69 6.04
N LEU A 144 18.89 -2.47 4.78
CA LEU A 144 20.27 -2.57 4.31
C LEU A 144 21.11 -1.35 4.69
N ASN A 145 22.44 -1.51 4.61
CA ASN A 145 23.39 -0.46 5.00
C ASN A 145 23.26 0.83 4.18
N ASP A 146 22.82 0.74 2.93
CA ASP A 146 22.59 1.88 2.05
C ASP A 146 21.27 2.61 2.30
N GLY A 147 20.51 2.19 3.31
CA GLY A 147 19.32 2.86 3.82
C GLY A 147 17.99 2.33 3.31
N GLY A 148 17.97 1.49 2.27
CA GLY A 148 16.74 0.93 1.74
C GLY A 148 16.56 -0.58 2.03
N TRP A 149 15.75 -1.25 1.21
CA TRP A 149 15.43 -2.67 1.30
C TRP A 149 15.54 -3.36 -0.06
N ASN A 150 15.75 -4.70 -0.03
CA ASN A 150 15.75 -5.53 -1.23
C ASN A 150 15.24 -6.95 -0.92
N CYS A 151 14.28 -7.44 -1.70
CA CYS A 151 13.76 -8.82 -1.57
C CYS A 151 14.83 -9.90 -1.87
N GLU A 152 15.89 -9.57 -2.59
CA GLU A 152 17.00 -10.49 -2.88
C GLU A 152 18.08 -10.53 -1.77
N ALA A 153 17.89 -9.81 -0.66
CA ALA A 153 18.83 -9.90 0.45
C ALA A 153 18.80 -11.32 1.09
N PRO A 154 19.94 -11.86 1.56
CA PRO A 154 21.28 -11.26 1.61
C PRO A 154 22.12 -11.45 0.33
N LYS A 155 21.59 -12.06 -0.74
CA LYS A 155 22.31 -12.23 -2.02
C LYS A 155 22.68 -10.87 -2.63
N SER A 156 21.80 -9.87 -2.50
CA SER A 156 22.07 -8.48 -2.84
C SER A 156 22.26 -7.65 -1.57
N ALA A 157 23.38 -6.94 -1.49
CA ALA A 157 23.66 -5.94 -0.46
C ALA A 157 23.20 -4.52 -0.87
N ARG A 158 22.57 -4.38 -2.03
CA ARG A 158 22.08 -3.09 -2.57
C ARG A 158 20.56 -3.06 -2.52
N SER A 159 20.02 -1.95 -2.05
CA SER A 159 18.58 -1.73 -2.02
C SER A 159 17.98 -1.56 -3.40
N SER A 160 16.71 -1.91 -3.55
CA SER A 160 15.90 -1.65 -4.73
C SER A 160 14.90 -0.52 -4.47
N PHE A 161 14.58 0.26 -5.49
CA PHE A 161 13.57 1.31 -5.40
C PHE A 161 12.19 0.72 -5.02
N HIS A 162 11.83 -0.39 -5.67
CA HIS A 162 10.53 -1.03 -5.46
C HIS A 162 10.37 -1.54 -4.03
N THR A 163 11.33 -2.31 -3.51
CA THR A 163 11.23 -2.84 -2.15
C THR A 163 11.26 -1.71 -1.12
N THR A 164 12.11 -0.70 -1.34
CA THR A 164 12.25 0.43 -0.45
C THR A 164 10.94 1.21 -0.31
N ILE A 165 10.24 1.53 -1.43
CA ILE A 165 8.99 2.27 -1.32
C ILE A 165 7.90 1.46 -0.63
N CYS A 166 7.81 0.15 -0.86
CA CYS A 166 6.85 -0.71 -0.19
C CYS A 166 7.08 -0.72 1.33
N ALA A 167 8.34 -0.87 1.77
CA ALA A 167 8.69 -0.81 3.19
C ALA A 167 8.37 0.56 3.81
N LEU A 168 8.69 1.65 3.11
CA LEU A 168 8.39 3.01 3.55
C LEU A 168 6.88 3.27 3.70
N GLU A 169 6.07 2.85 2.75
CA GLU A 169 4.60 2.96 2.85
C GLU A 169 4.06 2.19 4.05
N GLY A 170 4.60 0.98 4.29
CA GLY A 170 4.23 0.17 5.45
C GLY A 170 4.55 0.84 6.78
N LEU A 171 5.79 1.29 6.93
CA LEU A 171 6.24 1.95 8.15
C LEU A 171 5.52 3.28 8.39
N LEU A 172 5.30 4.08 7.34
CA LEU A 172 4.57 5.35 7.43
C LEU A 172 3.12 5.14 7.88
N GLU A 173 2.40 4.19 7.28
CA GLU A 173 1.01 3.89 7.67
C GLU A 173 0.93 3.36 9.10
N TYR A 174 1.89 2.51 9.50
CA TYR A 174 1.98 2.00 10.86
C TYR A 174 2.19 3.14 11.87
N GLU A 175 3.12 4.08 11.62
CA GLU A 175 3.36 5.23 12.50
C GLU A 175 2.13 6.13 12.64
N ARG A 176 1.33 6.29 11.59
CA ARG A 176 0.10 7.10 11.64
C ARG A 176 -0.94 6.54 12.60
N VAL A 177 -1.01 5.23 12.74
CA VAL A 177 -2.02 4.54 13.53
C VAL A 177 -1.54 4.27 14.95
N VAL A 178 -0.30 3.82 15.11
CA VAL A 178 0.25 3.36 16.38
C VAL A 178 1.03 4.46 17.11
N GLY A 179 1.50 5.45 16.36
CA GLY A 179 2.44 6.46 16.83
C GLY A 179 3.87 6.14 16.45
N SER A 180 4.72 7.16 16.45
CA SER A 180 6.13 7.03 16.05
C SER A 180 6.98 6.44 17.17
N ALA A 181 7.75 5.40 16.83
CA ALA A 181 8.83 4.89 17.65
C ALA A 181 10.19 5.31 17.05
N PRO A 182 11.21 5.69 17.85
CA PRO A 182 12.47 6.24 17.37
C PRO A 182 13.18 5.36 16.33
N GLU A 183 13.15 4.03 16.50
CA GLU A 183 13.76 3.07 15.60
C GLU A 183 13.03 3.02 14.25
N ILE A 184 11.70 3.11 14.24
CA ILE A 184 10.89 3.12 13.02
C ILE A 184 11.08 4.43 12.27
N ALA A 185 11.02 5.55 12.97
CA ALA A 185 11.27 6.88 12.40
C ALA A 185 12.67 6.99 11.80
N THR A 186 13.67 6.40 12.44
CA THR A 186 15.06 6.38 11.95
C THR A 186 15.18 5.52 10.69
N ALA A 187 14.60 4.33 10.68
CA ALA A 187 14.62 3.45 9.50
C ALA A 187 13.89 4.11 8.32
N ARG A 188 12.74 4.74 8.56
CA ARG A 188 12.00 5.46 7.55
C ARG A 188 12.81 6.61 6.95
N ARG A 189 13.41 7.48 7.77
CA ARG A 189 14.28 8.59 7.30
C ARG A 189 15.43 8.10 6.43
N ARG A 190 16.13 7.04 6.83
CA ARG A 190 17.21 6.45 6.03
C ARG A 190 16.70 5.94 4.67
N GLY A 191 15.51 5.35 4.63
CA GLY A 191 14.89 4.90 3.37
C GLY A 191 14.50 6.04 2.45
N GLU A 192 14.04 7.15 3.01
CA GLU A 192 13.72 8.37 2.29
C GLU A 192 14.97 9.05 1.73
N GLU A 193 16.04 9.15 2.55
CA GLU A 193 17.37 9.62 2.12
C GLU A 193 17.89 8.76 0.96
N TYR A 194 17.74 7.42 1.02
CA TYR A 194 18.11 6.52 -0.07
C TYR A 194 17.43 6.92 -1.39
N LEU A 195 16.13 7.26 -1.36
CA LEU A 195 15.38 7.68 -2.54
C LEU A 195 15.78 9.08 -3.02
N LEU A 196 15.93 10.03 -2.10
CA LEU A 196 16.28 11.42 -2.40
C LEU A 196 17.68 11.55 -2.99
N GLU A 197 18.69 10.86 -2.45
CA GLU A 197 20.07 10.82 -3.01
C GLU A 197 20.11 10.31 -4.45
N ARG A 198 19.09 9.57 -4.88
CA ARG A 198 18.97 9.02 -6.24
C ARG A 198 18.01 9.82 -7.11
N GLY A 199 17.59 11.00 -6.64
CA GLY A 199 16.60 11.83 -7.35
C GLY A 199 15.35 11.04 -7.69
N LEU A 200 14.96 10.07 -6.86
CA LEU A 200 13.81 9.16 -6.93
C LEU A 200 13.87 8.09 -8.05
N PHE A 201 14.73 8.22 -9.04
CA PHE A 201 14.73 7.33 -10.21
C PHE A 201 16.09 7.12 -10.87
N ARG A 202 17.19 7.66 -10.28
CA ARG A 202 18.52 7.60 -10.90
C ARG A 202 19.44 6.61 -10.20
N ARG A 203 20.32 6.01 -10.96
CA ARG A 203 21.46 5.23 -10.42
C ARG A 203 22.45 6.18 -9.77
N ARG A 204 22.83 5.93 -8.53
CA ARG A 204 23.82 6.75 -7.82
C ARG A 204 25.19 6.74 -8.50
N SER A 205 25.58 5.61 -9.12
CA SER A 205 26.91 5.45 -9.73
C SER A 205 27.08 6.20 -11.06
N THR A 206 26.03 6.31 -11.86
CA THR A 206 26.11 6.88 -13.23
C THR A 206 25.27 8.14 -13.41
N GLY A 207 24.31 8.41 -12.51
CA GLY A 207 23.33 9.48 -12.66
C GLY A 207 22.25 9.20 -13.70
N GLU A 208 22.34 8.08 -14.41
CA GLU A 208 21.36 7.68 -15.42
C GLU A 208 20.04 7.23 -14.81
N VAL A 209 18.96 7.30 -15.57
CA VAL A 209 17.66 6.75 -15.19
C VAL A 209 17.80 5.25 -14.96
N ALA A 210 17.40 4.78 -13.77
CA ALA A 210 17.56 3.38 -13.38
C ALA A 210 16.66 2.45 -14.20
N ASN A 211 15.44 2.90 -14.49
CA ASN A 211 14.47 2.23 -15.36
C ASN A 211 13.56 3.30 -15.99
N PRO A 212 13.46 3.40 -17.35
CA PRO A 212 12.57 4.35 -18.02
C PRO A 212 11.11 4.29 -17.54
N ALA A 213 10.61 3.10 -17.22
CA ALA A 213 9.25 2.91 -16.72
C ALA A 213 8.96 3.67 -15.40
N PHE A 214 9.99 4.10 -14.66
CA PHE A 214 9.79 4.90 -13.44
C PHE A 214 9.25 6.31 -13.73
N LEU A 215 9.43 6.79 -14.95
CA LEU A 215 8.96 8.12 -15.37
C LEU A 215 7.55 8.08 -15.97
N GLU A 216 7.00 6.88 -16.21
CA GLU A 216 5.66 6.71 -16.73
C GLU A 216 4.65 6.87 -15.58
N PRO A 217 3.72 7.85 -15.68
CA PRO A 217 2.74 8.11 -14.62
C PRO A 217 1.72 6.96 -14.47
N PHE A 218 1.49 6.23 -15.55
CA PHE A 218 0.57 5.10 -15.61
C PHE A 218 1.30 3.92 -16.27
N GLY A 219 1.44 2.80 -15.56
CA GLY A 219 2.02 1.59 -16.15
C GLY A 219 1.22 1.12 -17.37
N GLU A 220 1.88 0.48 -18.34
CA GLU A 220 1.26 0.00 -19.60
C GLU A 220 0.16 -1.06 -19.37
N SER A 221 0.10 -1.69 -18.22
CA SER A 221 -0.90 -2.70 -17.89
C SER A 221 -1.99 -2.16 -16.96
N VAL A 222 -3.16 -1.97 -17.53
CA VAL A 222 -4.40 -1.79 -16.76
C VAL A 222 -4.60 -3.04 -15.89
N GLY A 223 -4.43 -2.90 -14.57
CA GLY A 223 -4.66 -3.99 -13.60
C GLY A 223 -3.44 -4.54 -12.87
N GLU A 224 -2.21 -4.17 -13.25
CA GLU A 224 -1.07 -4.37 -12.36
C GLU A 224 -0.77 -3.08 -11.59
N PRO A 225 -0.73 -3.12 -10.24
CA PRO A 225 -0.30 -1.96 -9.47
C PRO A 225 1.09 -1.58 -9.93
N SER A 226 1.30 -0.32 -10.25
CA SER A 226 2.61 0.19 -10.61
C SER A 226 3.61 -0.21 -9.52
N ARG A 227 4.55 -1.09 -9.86
CA ARG A 227 5.58 -1.56 -8.92
C ARG A 227 6.38 -0.39 -8.37
N TRP A 228 6.71 0.55 -9.23
CA TRP A 228 7.36 1.81 -8.90
C TRP A 228 6.95 2.88 -9.90
N ASN A 229 6.67 4.09 -9.43
CA ASN A 229 6.73 5.31 -10.22
C ASN A 229 7.10 6.49 -9.30
N THR A 230 7.56 7.57 -9.92
CA THR A 230 7.98 8.78 -9.21
C THR A 230 6.84 9.41 -8.41
N LEU A 231 5.57 9.33 -8.88
CA LEU A 231 4.41 9.85 -8.15
C LEU A 231 4.18 9.10 -6.84
N ARG A 232 4.37 7.77 -6.82
CA ARG A 232 4.27 6.97 -5.60
C ARG A 232 5.31 7.39 -4.57
N ALA A 233 6.55 7.65 -5.01
CA ALA A 233 7.62 8.15 -4.14
C ALA A 233 7.29 9.55 -3.58
N LEU A 234 6.86 10.48 -4.43
CA LEU A 234 6.45 11.83 -4.00
C LEU A 234 5.29 11.80 -3.01
N ARG A 235 4.35 10.86 -3.16
CA ARG A 235 3.25 10.67 -2.22
C ARG A 235 3.74 10.28 -0.82
N VAL A 236 4.75 9.44 -0.70
CA VAL A 236 5.36 9.09 0.59
C VAL A 236 6.11 10.27 1.18
N LEU A 237 6.89 10.99 0.36
CA LEU A 237 7.72 12.11 0.81
C LEU A 237 6.90 13.36 1.19
N ARG A 238 5.72 13.58 0.60
CA ARG A 238 4.85 14.74 0.87
C ARG A 238 4.35 14.83 2.32
N TRP A 239 4.40 13.77 3.08
CA TRP A 239 3.88 13.72 4.45
C TRP A 239 4.87 14.23 5.52
N TYR A 240 5.90 14.98 5.09
CA TYR A 240 6.86 15.65 5.98
C TYR A 240 6.46 17.08 6.40
N GLU A 241 5.45 17.64 5.80
CA GLU A 241 4.92 18.95 6.18
C GLU A 241 3.67 18.82 7.07
#